data_3a7e60a6466189140b36c0a0c54cd697
#
_entry.id   3a7e60a6466189140b36c0a0c54cd697
#
_cell.length_a   1.000
_cell.length_b   1.000
_cell.length_c   1.000
_cell.angle_alpha   90.00
_cell.angle_beta   90.00
_cell.angle_gamma   90.00
#
_symmetry.space_group_name_H-M   'P 1'
#
loop_
_entity.id
_entity.type
_entity.pdbx_description
1 polymer ?
#
loop_
_entity_poly.entity_id
_entity_poly.type
_entity_poly.pdbx_seq_one_letter_code
_entity_poly.pdbx_strand_id
1 'polypeptide(L)'
;MASKITVIGLGPGSPELITRQAWQRLERCRRIWVRTTQHPAVSTLKDELDLEVESFDELYDESESFEQVYKRIVERLLELGRQDDGVVYAVPGDPSVGEATVAALVEEAGSPEVMLTIIHGISFIEPCLGISGVDALDGLFVCDALELARGYHPPFPPDTTALVGQIFSRMVASDVKLTLMNQYPAGHTVYLLQGAGSSKASSVRLTLEELDRREDFDLHTSLLVPALENPSAFERFQDTVAHLRAPEGCPWDRAQTHQSLRSHIMEESYETLQAIDDDDMAALREELGDLLLQIVLQAQIATEEGYFNMPDIIAGIQEKLIRRHPHVFGDLEVEDVDQVLHNWESLKESERSDAGSPKGLLDGVPIYLPALAQAEEIQDRVVRVGFDWPAIDGVVEKIHEELQEISDAQDEQ
;
A
#
# COMPACT_ATOMS: atom_id res chain seq x y z
N MET A 1 41.46 7.47 -0.91
CA MET A 1 41.39 6.38 0.08
C MET A 1 39.94 5.96 0.20
N ALA A 2 39.67 4.68 0.37
CA ALA A 2 38.30 4.21 0.62
C ALA A 2 37.78 4.76 1.95
N SER A 3 36.51 5.19 1.97
CA SER A 3 35.84 5.64 3.20
C SER A 3 35.55 4.44 4.10
N LYS A 4 36.09 4.45 5.33
CA LYS A 4 35.87 3.40 6.33
C LYS A 4 34.80 3.86 7.32
N ILE A 5 33.64 3.24 7.30
CA ILE A 5 32.50 3.61 8.14
C ILE A 5 32.08 2.40 8.96
N THR A 6 32.03 2.57 10.29
CA THR A 6 31.40 1.57 11.17
C THR A 6 30.13 2.14 11.75
N VAL A 7 28.99 1.51 11.44
CA VAL A 7 27.68 1.86 12.01
C VAL A 7 27.40 0.98 13.22
N ILE A 8 26.90 1.56 14.31
CA ILE A 8 26.62 0.85 15.57
C ILE A 8 25.19 1.17 16.02
N GLY A 9 24.38 0.16 16.26
CA GLY A 9 23.07 0.30 16.90
C GLY A 9 23.20 0.47 18.41
N LEU A 10 22.61 1.54 18.93
CA LEU A 10 22.61 1.88 20.36
C LEU A 10 21.47 1.23 21.16
N GLY A 11 20.61 0.46 20.50
CA GLY A 11 19.41 -0.05 21.14
C GLY A 11 18.27 0.97 21.24
N PRO A 12 17.10 0.58 21.78
CA PRO A 12 15.88 1.38 21.73
C PRO A 12 15.76 2.45 22.83
N GLY A 13 16.76 2.60 23.70
CA GLY A 13 16.74 3.62 24.75
C GLY A 13 17.66 3.32 25.94
N SER A 14 17.37 2.28 26.75
CA SER A 14 18.22 1.94 27.90
C SER A 14 19.62 1.51 27.47
N PRO A 15 20.67 2.03 28.12
CA PRO A 15 22.04 1.57 27.88
C PRO A 15 22.25 0.06 28.09
N GLU A 16 21.45 -0.56 28.96
CA GLU A 16 21.45 -2.02 29.21
C GLU A 16 21.02 -2.84 27.99
N LEU A 17 20.38 -2.20 27.03
CA LEU A 17 19.94 -2.81 25.76
C LEU A 17 20.95 -2.61 24.62
N ILE A 18 22.10 -2.01 24.89
CA ILE A 18 23.23 -2.00 23.96
C ILE A 18 23.78 -3.43 23.88
N THR A 19 23.89 -3.98 22.68
CA THR A 19 24.45 -5.31 22.51
C THR A 19 25.89 -5.39 22.97
N ARG A 20 26.33 -6.54 23.49
CA ARG A 20 27.70 -6.72 23.93
C ARG A 20 28.72 -6.41 22.85
N GLN A 21 28.41 -6.74 21.59
CA GLN A 21 29.28 -6.44 20.45
C GLN A 21 29.41 -4.93 20.23
N ALA A 22 28.28 -4.21 20.26
CA ALA A 22 28.26 -2.75 20.15
C ALA A 22 29.06 -2.09 21.27
N TRP A 23 28.83 -2.51 22.53
CA TRP A 23 29.56 -2.01 23.70
C TRP A 23 31.06 -2.22 23.58
N GLN A 24 31.52 -3.44 23.27
CA GLN A 24 32.94 -3.75 23.08
C GLN A 24 33.61 -2.95 21.95
N ARG A 25 32.85 -2.58 20.94
CA ARG A 25 33.35 -1.73 19.84
C ARG A 25 33.47 -0.27 20.32
N LEU A 26 32.49 0.22 21.07
CA LEU A 26 32.48 1.57 21.65
C LEU A 26 33.63 1.75 22.66
N GLU A 27 33.91 0.77 23.52
CA GLU A 27 35.08 0.79 24.45
C GLU A 27 36.44 1.03 23.75
N ARG A 28 36.53 0.71 22.46
CA ARG A 28 37.79 0.88 21.68
C ARG A 28 37.82 2.17 20.88
N CYS A 29 36.78 2.99 20.99
CA CYS A 29 36.69 4.28 20.29
C CYS A 29 37.21 5.40 21.21
N ARG A 30 37.75 6.46 20.62
CA ARG A 30 37.99 7.75 21.30
C ARG A 30 36.87 8.72 20.95
N ARG A 31 36.38 8.65 19.72
CA ARG A 31 35.34 9.55 19.18
C ARG A 31 34.28 8.75 18.43
N ILE A 32 33.05 9.16 18.61
CA ILE A 32 31.91 8.66 17.85
C ILE A 32 31.07 9.83 17.32
N TRP A 33 30.38 9.59 16.21
CA TRP A 33 29.35 10.46 15.71
C TRP A 33 27.99 9.81 16.01
N VAL A 34 27.08 10.54 16.65
CA VAL A 34 25.72 10.05 16.90
C VAL A 34 24.73 10.75 15.99
N ARG A 35 23.68 10.03 15.59
CA ARG A 35 22.58 10.64 14.84
C ARG A 35 21.97 11.80 15.62
N THR A 36 21.73 11.59 16.92
CA THR A 36 21.21 12.60 17.84
C THR A 36 21.74 12.39 19.25
N THR A 37 22.00 13.47 19.95
CA THR A 37 22.33 13.44 21.38
C THR A 37 21.15 13.20 22.30
N GLN A 38 19.93 13.25 21.77
CA GLN A 38 18.69 13.01 22.53
C GLN A 38 18.48 11.54 22.90
N HIS A 39 19.26 10.62 22.31
CA HIS A 39 19.19 9.19 22.66
C HIS A 39 19.66 8.96 24.10
N PRO A 40 18.88 8.28 24.97
CA PRO A 40 19.17 8.14 26.40
C PRO A 40 20.52 7.51 26.72
N ALA A 41 20.98 6.57 25.89
CA ALA A 41 22.29 5.92 26.11
C ALA A 41 23.49 6.85 25.92
N VAL A 42 23.36 7.99 25.23
CA VAL A 42 24.48 8.88 24.89
C VAL A 42 25.13 9.46 26.14
N SER A 43 24.37 9.84 27.17
CA SER A 43 24.94 10.34 28.45
C SER A 43 25.76 9.26 29.12
N THR A 44 25.27 8.03 29.20
CA THR A 44 26.00 6.91 29.78
C THR A 44 27.29 6.59 29.03
N LEU A 45 27.28 6.65 27.69
CA LEU A 45 28.48 6.44 26.88
C LEU A 45 29.56 7.51 27.14
N LYS A 46 29.17 8.77 27.35
CA LYS A 46 30.09 9.85 27.72
C LYS A 46 30.69 9.60 29.10
N ASP A 47 29.87 9.23 30.07
CA ASP A 47 30.25 9.13 31.47
C ASP A 47 31.07 7.85 31.75
N GLU A 48 30.71 6.71 31.18
CA GLU A 48 31.32 5.41 31.46
C GLU A 48 32.51 5.07 30.55
N LEU A 49 32.51 5.55 29.30
CA LEU A 49 33.55 5.21 28.31
C LEU A 49 34.46 6.37 27.94
N ASP A 50 34.30 7.55 28.56
CA ASP A 50 35.08 8.77 28.27
C ASP A 50 35.17 9.11 26.77
N LEU A 51 34.04 8.97 26.08
CA LEU A 51 33.95 9.16 24.63
C LEU A 51 33.73 10.61 24.25
N GLU A 52 34.50 11.08 23.27
CA GLU A 52 34.16 12.31 22.54
C GLU A 52 32.96 12.02 21.63
N VAL A 53 31.82 12.66 21.93
CA VAL A 53 30.59 12.47 21.17
C VAL A 53 30.27 13.72 20.38
N GLU A 54 30.32 13.59 19.07
CA GLU A 54 29.83 14.56 18.07
C GLU A 54 28.43 14.15 17.60
N SER A 55 27.64 15.10 17.15
CA SER A 55 26.26 14.79 16.67
C SER A 55 25.94 15.47 15.35
N PHE A 56 24.84 14.99 14.74
CA PHE A 56 24.25 15.62 13.57
C PHE A 56 23.01 16.45 13.90
N ASP A 57 22.75 16.76 15.17
CA ASP A 57 21.58 17.50 15.60
C ASP A 57 21.43 18.86 14.87
N GLU A 58 22.54 19.58 14.64
CA GLU A 58 22.54 20.87 13.94
C GLU A 58 21.96 20.78 12.52
N LEU A 59 22.14 19.62 11.83
CA LEU A 59 21.63 19.45 10.47
C LEU A 59 20.11 19.41 10.43
N TYR A 60 19.46 19.00 11.52
CA TYR A 60 17.99 18.99 11.62
C TYR A 60 17.44 20.39 11.74
N ASP A 61 18.15 21.32 12.39
CA ASP A 61 17.75 22.71 12.55
C ASP A 61 17.97 23.53 11.26
N GLU A 62 18.97 23.14 10.45
CA GLU A 62 19.39 23.87 9.25
C GLU A 62 18.71 23.40 7.95
N SER A 63 17.99 22.31 7.95
CA SER A 63 17.45 21.70 6.73
C SER A 63 15.92 21.81 6.67
N GLU A 64 15.40 22.01 5.46
CA GLU A 64 13.96 22.17 5.21
C GLU A 64 13.20 20.82 5.18
N SER A 65 13.91 19.70 4.98
CA SER A 65 13.31 18.37 4.91
C SER A 65 14.23 17.30 5.49
N PHE A 66 13.64 16.21 5.99
CA PHE A 66 14.38 15.04 6.47
C PHE A 66 15.27 14.41 5.38
N GLU A 67 14.83 14.43 4.14
CA GLU A 67 15.61 13.90 3.02
C GLU A 67 16.93 14.66 2.83
N GLN A 68 16.89 15.99 2.93
CA GLN A 68 18.10 16.82 2.89
C GLN A 68 19.02 16.55 4.09
N VAL A 69 18.46 16.39 5.29
CA VAL A 69 19.23 16.01 6.49
C VAL A 69 19.98 14.71 6.24
N TYR A 70 19.29 13.66 5.81
CA TYR A 70 19.89 12.34 5.62
C TYR A 70 20.98 12.36 4.55
N LYS A 71 20.76 13.05 3.45
CA LYS A 71 21.76 13.23 2.40
C LYS A 71 23.02 13.91 2.94
N ARG A 72 22.88 15.01 3.69
CA ARG A 72 24.02 15.75 4.30
C ARG A 72 24.76 14.89 5.32
N ILE A 73 24.05 14.08 6.12
CA ILE A 73 24.69 13.13 7.05
C ILE A 73 25.55 12.12 6.29
N VAL A 74 25.02 11.52 5.24
CA VAL A 74 25.74 10.53 4.42
C VAL A 74 26.99 11.15 3.78
N GLU A 75 26.86 12.31 3.14
CA GLU A 75 27.99 13.04 2.56
C GLU A 75 29.10 13.31 3.62
N ARG A 76 28.69 13.75 4.81
CA ARG A 76 29.62 14.02 5.90
C ARG A 76 30.29 12.76 6.44
N LEU A 77 29.56 11.65 6.56
CA LEU A 77 30.12 10.36 6.97
C LEU A 77 31.11 9.81 5.95
N LEU A 78 30.84 9.96 4.65
CA LEU A 78 31.76 9.58 3.58
C LEU A 78 33.07 10.38 3.62
N GLU A 79 33.01 11.70 3.92
CA GLU A 79 34.18 12.54 4.11
C GLU A 79 34.99 12.11 5.34
N LEU A 80 34.33 11.96 6.49
CA LEU A 80 34.96 11.54 7.75
C LEU A 80 35.59 10.15 7.64
N GLY A 81 34.93 9.25 6.92
CA GLY A 81 35.39 7.89 6.67
C GLY A 81 36.73 7.80 5.89
N ARG A 82 37.13 8.87 5.16
CA ARG A 82 38.39 8.94 4.43
C ARG A 82 39.60 9.24 5.31
N GLN A 83 39.38 9.59 6.59
CA GLN A 83 40.44 9.76 7.56
C GLN A 83 41.09 8.41 7.89
N ASP A 84 42.31 8.42 8.41
CA ASP A 84 43.12 7.19 8.64
C ASP A 84 42.39 6.16 9.50
N ASP A 85 41.73 6.63 10.59
CA ASP A 85 41.00 5.78 11.54
C ASP A 85 39.55 5.47 11.10
N GLY A 86 39.07 6.10 10.02
CA GLY A 86 37.67 6.03 9.58
C GLY A 86 36.72 6.77 10.52
N VAL A 87 35.44 6.47 10.44
CA VAL A 87 34.40 7.05 11.29
C VAL A 87 33.53 5.98 11.94
N VAL A 88 33.14 6.19 13.18
CA VAL A 88 32.14 5.39 13.90
C VAL A 88 30.88 6.22 14.03
N TYR A 89 29.82 5.73 13.47
CA TYR A 89 28.47 6.35 13.47
C TYR A 89 27.52 5.50 14.30
N ALA A 90 26.94 6.09 15.33
CA ALA A 90 26.05 5.39 16.24
C ALA A 90 24.60 5.90 16.05
N VAL A 91 23.68 4.98 15.85
CA VAL A 91 22.27 5.24 15.56
C VAL A 91 21.36 4.66 16.64
N PRO A 92 20.17 5.24 16.88
CA PRO A 92 19.14 4.63 17.72
C PRO A 92 18.72 3.25 17.21
N GLY A 93 18.34 2.36 18.10
CA GLY A 93 17.79 1.05 17.72
C GLY A 93 18.80 0.13 17.03
N ASP A 94 18.34 -0.54 15.99
CA ASP A 94 19.15 -1.34 15.07
C ASP A 94 19.36 -0.57 13.75
N PRO A 95 20.56 -0.58 13.19
CA PRO A 95 20.89 0.09 11.94
C PRO A 95 20.02 -0.31 10.72
N SER A 96 19.40 -1.48 10.78
CA SER A 96 18.55 -2.01 9.69
C SER A 96 17.07 -1.64 9.83
N VAL A 97 16.68 -0.94 10.91
CA VAL A 97 15.28 -0.66 11.22
C VAL A 97 15.02 0.84 11.38
N GLY A 98 14.34 1.44 10.42
CA GLY A 98 13.93 2.84 10.45
C GLY A 98 15.09 3.85 10.33
N GLU A 99 16.24 3.45 9.74
CA GLU A 99 17.44 4.26 9.61
C GLU A 99 17.77 4.59 8.14
N ALA A 100 17.13 5.62 7.59
CA ALA A 100 17.32 6.03 6.20
C ALA A 100 18.76 6.37 5.85
N THR A 101 19.53 6.95 6.79
CA THR A 101 20.97 7.24 6.58
C THR A 101 21.79 5.98 6.39
N VAL A 102 21.43 4.90 7.09
CA VAL A 102 22.12 3.60 6.97
C VAL A 102 21.72 2.91 5.67
N ALA A 103 20.48 2.98 5.27
CA ALA A 103 20.04 2.45 3.97
C ALA A 103 20.84 3.09 2.82
N ALA A 104 20.98 4.42 2.82
CA ALA A 104 21.78 5.13 1.83
C ALA A 104 23.28 4.76 1.89
N LEU A 105 23.87 4.58 3.09
CA LEU A 105 25.24 4.10 3.22
C LEU A 105 25.45 2.67 2.68
N VAL A 106 24.43 1.80 2.77
CA VAL A 106 24.46 0.45 2.20
C VAL A 106 24.47 0.52 0.67
N GLU A 107 23.70 1.42 0.07
CA GLU A 107 23.72 1.67 -1.39
C GLU A 107 25.11 2.15 -1.84
N GLU A 108 25.71 3.12 -1.13
CA GLU A 108 27.05 3.62 -1.41
C GLU A 108 28.13 2.53 -1.24
N ALA A 109 27.96 1.58 -0.32
CA ALA A 109 28.88 0.47 -0.10
C ALA A 109 28.90 -0.55 -1.26
N GLY A 110 28.02 -0.45 -2.24
CA GLY A 110 28.12 -1.13 -3.53
C GLY A 110 29.35 -0.70 -4.36
N SER A 111 29.95 0.47 -4.02
CA SER A 111 31.19 0.97 -4.61
C SER A 111 32.43 0.45 -3.82
N PRO A 112 33.55 0.09 -4.51
CA PRO A 112 34.79 -0.31 -3.86
C PRO A 112 35.47 0.81 -3.07
N GLU A 113 34.97 2.03 -3.16
CA GLU A 113 35.48 3.20 -2.44
C GLU A 113 34.90 3.33 -1.01
N VAL A 114 33.92 2.50 -0.63
CA VAL A 114 33.28 2.54 0.68
C VAL A 114 33.41 1.19 1.38
N MET A 115 34.01 1.17 2.55
CA MET A 115 34.10 0.01 3.44
C MET A 115 33.12 0.23 4.59
N LEU A 116 31.96 -0.40 4.54
CA LEU A 116 30.92 -0.32 5.55
C LEU A 116 30.96 -1.56 6.45
N THR A 117 30.93 -1.33 7.76
CA THR A 117 30.75 -2.38 8.78
C THR A 117 29.54 -2.03 9.63
N ILE A 118 28.59 -2.94 9.74
CA ILE A 118 27.38 -2.77 10.56
C ILE A 118 27.51 -3.65 11.80
N ILE A 119 27.28 -3.04 12.98
CA ILE A 119 27.16 -3.72 14.27
C ILE A 119 25.73 -3.52 14.75
N HIS A 120 24.98 -4.62 14.79
CA HIS A 120 23.56 -4.60 15.11
C HIS A 120 23.27 -4.22 16.56
N GLY A 121 22.15 -3.53 16.75
CA GLY A 121 21.52 -3.21 18.03
C GLY A 121 20.25 -4.05 18.27
N ILE A 122 19.55 -3.75 19.34
CA ILE A 122 18.16 -4.16 19.54
C ILE A 122 17.29 -3.07 18.92
N SER A 123 16.31 -3.43 18.09
CA SER A 123 15.42 -2.43 17.49
C SER A 123 14.35 -1.97 18.49
N PHE A 124 13.45 -1.07 18.08
CA PHE A 124 12.28 -0.72 18.89
C PHE A 124 11.21 -1.84 18.86
N ILE A 125 11.29 -2.73 17.88
CA ILE A 125 10.29 -3.78 17.63
C ILE A 125 10.22 -4.74 18.82
N GLU A 126 11.36 -5.31 19.23
CA GLU A 126 11.42 -6.32 20.28
C GLU A 126 10.86 -5.83 21.64
N PRO A 127 11.21 -4.62 22.12
CA PRO A 127 10.58 -4.08 23.32
C PRO A 127 9.08 -3.81 23.15
N CYS A 128 8.62 -3.35 21.98
CA CYS A 128 7.20 -3.17 21.71
C CYS A 128 6.44 -4.50 21.79
N LEU A 129 6.98 -5.57 21.19
CA LEU A 129 6.42 -6.92 21.30
C LEU A 129 6.40 -7.41 22.73
N GLY A 130 7.48 -7.16 23.49
CA GLY A 130 7.57 -7.56 24.89
C GLY A 130 6.50 -6.94 25.79
N ILE A 131 6.18 -5.65 25.61
CA ILE A 131 5.14 -4.96 26.41
C ILE A 131 3.70 -5.23 25.91
N SER A 132 3.55 -5.67 24.67
CA SER A 132 2.25 -6.00 24.08
C SER A 132 1.88 -7.47 24.18
N GLY A 133 2.85 -8.35 24.41
CA GLY A 133 2.65 -9.79 24.46
C GLY A 133 2.37 -10.44 23.10
N VAL A 134 2.75 -9.78 21.99
CA VAL A 134 2.58 -10.29 20.62
C VAL A 134 3.78 -11.11 20.21
N ASP A 135 3.54 -12.29 19.62
CA ASP A 135 4.56 -13.09 18.95
C ASP A 135 4.64 -12.69 17.46
N ALA A 136 5.80 -12.27 16.99
CA ALA A 136 5.98 -11.90 15.59
C ALA A 136 5.77 -13.06 14.61
N LEU A 137 5.91 -14.31 15.04
CA LEU A 137 5.70 -15.51 14.22
C LEU A 137 4.21 -15.78 13.91
N ASP A 138 3.30 -15.19 14.68
CA ASP A 138 1.85 -15.23 14.40
C ASP A 138 1.45 -14.31 13.23
N GLY A 139 2.42 -13.59 12.67
CA GLY A 139 2.26 -12.60 11.62
C GLY A 139 2.32 -11.17 12.18
N LEU A 140 3.30 -10.43 11.74
CA LEU A 140 3.49 -9.02 12.13
C LEU A 140 3.87 -8.20 10.91
N PHE A 141 3.12 -7.13 10.66
CA PHE A 141 3.52 -6.08 9.73
C PHE A 141 4.13 -4.91 10.48
N VAL A 142 5.28 -4.43 10.04
CA VAL A 142 5.93 -3.27 10.66
C VAL A 142 6.05 -2.16 9.61
N CYS A 143 5.57 -0.96 9.94
CA CYS A 143 5.64 0.19 9.05
C CYS A 143 5.94 1.49 9.80
N ASP A 144 6.34 2.48 9.02
CA ASP A 144 6.54 3.85 9.46
C ASP A 144 5.21 4.61 9.43
N ALA A 145 4.96 5.44 10.44
CA ALA A 145 3.73 6.23 10.54
C ALA A 145 3.60 7.27 9.41
N LEU A 146 4.70 7.88 8.98
CA LEU A 146 4.68 8.88 7.90
C LEU A 146 4.37 8.24 6.55
N GLU A 147 4.91 7.04 6.29
CA GLU A 147 4.59 6.30 5.07
C GLU A 147 3.13 5.82 5.09
N LEU A 148 2.66 5.33 6.23
CA LEU A 148 1.25 4.94 6.39
C LEU A 148 0.30 6.14 6.19
N ALA A 149 0.65 7.30 6.75
CA ALA A 149 -0.14 8.53 6.66
C ALA A 149 -0.22 9.13 5.24
N ARG A 150 0.75 8.83 4.35
CA ARG A 150 0.69 9.22 2.94
C ARG A 150 -0.30 8.40 2.11
N GLY A 151 -0.64 7.21 2.58
CA GLY A 151 -1.56 6.29 1.90
C GLY A 151 -3.02 6.62 2.22
N TYR A 152 -3.90 6.28 1.29
CA TYR A 152 -5.36 6.32 1.50
C TYR A 152 -5.92 5.00 2.06
N HIS A 153 -5.11 3.94 2.09
CA HIS A 153 -5.47 2.63 2.60
C HIS A 153 -4.25 1.95 3.22
N PRO A 154 -4.40 1.19 4.31
CA PRO A 154 -3.28 0.45 4.91
C PRO A 154 -2.65 -0.55 3.91
N PRO A 155 -1.31 -0.63 3.84
CA PRO A 155 -0.63 -1.55 2.92
C PRO A 155 -0.49 -2.98 3.48
N PHE A 156 -1.34 -3.36 4.43
CA PHE A 156 -1.30 -4.67 5.08
C PHE A 156 -2.69 -5.26 5.27
N PRO A 157 -2.80 -6.61 5.30
CA PRO A 157 -4.06 -7.30 5.48
C PRO A 157 -4.72 -6.98 6.83
N PRO A 158 -6.07 -6.86 6.89
CA PRO A 158 -6.78 -6.52 8.12
C PRO A 158 -6.70 -7.61 9.21
N ASP A 159 -6.42 -8.84 8.85
CA ASP A 159 -6.24 -9.99 9.75
C ASP A 159 -4.78 -10.25 10.13
N THR A 160 -3.91 -9.26 9.91
CA THR A 160 -2.51 -9.25 10.33
C THR A 160 -2.30 -8.15 11.36
N THR A 161 -1.66 -8.48 12.50
CA THR A 161 -1.27 -7.47 13.48
C THR A 161 -0.22 -6.52 12.89
N ALA A 162 -0.40 -5.21 13.09
CA ALA A 162 0.56 -4.22 12.62
C ALA A 162 1.17 -3.42 13.76
N LEU A 163 2.48 -3.16 13.66
CA LEU A 163 3.24 -2.25 14.52
C LEU A 163 3.64 -1.04 13.70
N VAL A 164 3.04 0.11 14.02
CA VAL A 164 3.33 1.40 13.36
C VAL A 164 4.28 2.18 14.25
N GLY A 165 5.50 2.39 13.79
CA GLY A 165 6.52 3.17 14.49
C GLY A 165 6.44 4.66 14.19
N GLN A 166 7.11 5.48 15.00
CA GLN A 166 7.32 6.91 14.78
C GLN A 166 6.06 7.79 14.81
N ILE A 167 5.14 7.53 15.71
CA ILE A 167 3.97 8.40 15.93
C ILE A 167 4.34 9.52 16.90
N PHE A 168 5.12 10.49 16.45
CA PHE A 168 5.76 11.51 17.29
C PHE A 168 4.89 12.75 17.55
N SER A 169 3.73 12.88 16.92
CA SER A 169 2.84 14.03 17.09
C SER A 169 1.37 13.66 16.92
N ARG A 170 0.49 14.49 17.48
CA ARG A 170 -0.95 14.37 17.32
C ARG A 170 -1.38 14.44 15.84
N MET A 171 -0.71 15.24 15.02
CA MET A 171 -1.01 15.38 13.59
C MET A 171 -0.75 14.05 12.88
N VAL A 172 0.43 13.46 13.08
CA VAL A 172 0.76 12.13 12.53
C VAL A 172 -0.22 11.07 13.02
N ALA A 173 -0.59 11.09 14.30
CA ALA A 173 -1.58 10.17 14.85
C ALA A 173 -2.96 10.32 14.18
N SER A 174 -3.38 11.57 13.87
CA SER A 174 -4.62 11.84 13.15
C SER A 174 -4.59 11.29 11.72
N ASP A 175 -3.51 11.53 11.00
CA ASP A 175 -3.36 11.07 9.62
C ASP A 175 -3.33 9.52 9.55
N VAL A 176 -2.55 8.88 10.44
CA VAL A 176 -2.53 7.42 10.61
C VAL A 176 -3.91 6.87 10.92
N LYS A 177 -4.65 7.51 11.86
CA LYS A 177 -6.02 7.11 12.19
C LYS A 177 -6.93 7.15 10.96
N LEU A 178 -6.89 8.23 10.17
CA LEU A 178 -7.73 8.38 8.99
C LEU A 178 -7.44 7.29 7.95
N THR A 179 -6.18 6.97 7.70
CA THR A 179 -5.80 5.87 6.82
C THR A 179 -6.29 4.52 7.34
N LEU A 180 -6.09 4.23 8.64
CA LEU A 180 -6.52 2.98 9.25
C LEU A 180 -8.05 2.81 9.24
N MET A 181 -8.83 3.89 9.39
CA MET A 181 -10.29 3.84 9.37
C MET A 181 -10.90 3.46 8.02
N ASN A 182 -10.13 3.43 6.94
CA ASN A 182 -10.56 2.85 5.67
C ASN A 182 -10.60 1.31 5.68
N GLN A 183 -10.02 0.68 6.70
CA GLN A 183 -9.98 -0.78 6.85
C GLN A 183 -10.54 -1.26 8.19
N TYR A 184 -10.35 -0.48 9.25
CA TYR A 184 -10.77 -0.83 10.61
C TYR A 184 -11.96 0.01 11.07
N PRO A 185 -12.93 -0.56 11.82
CA PRO A 185 -14.01 0.23 12.40
C PRO A 185 -13.47 1.24 13.43
N ALA A 186 -14.14 2.37 13.59
CA ALA A 186 -13.76 3.43 14.53
C ALA A 186 -13.54 2.92 15.97
N GLY A 187 -14.36 1.96 16.40
CA GLY A 187 -14.27 1.32 17.71
C GLY A 187 -13.22 0.21 17.82
N HIS A 188 -12.40 -0.02 16.79
CA HIS A 188 -11.35 -1.04 16.84
C HIS A 188 -10.36 -0.73 17.96
N THR A 189 -10.05 -1.75 18.78
CA THR A 189 -9.08 -1.61 19.86
C THR A 189 -7.65 -1.54 19.30
N VAL A 190 -6.91 -0.51 19.71
CA VAL A 190 -5.49 -0.35 19.41
C VAL A 190 -4.71 -0.09 20.70
N TYR A 191 -3.40 -0.24 20.66
CA TYR A 191 -2.53 -0.01 21.83
C TYR A 191 -1.46 1.02 21.49
N LEU A 192 -1.45 2.13 22.22
CA LEU A 192 -0.38 3.11 22.15
C LEU A 192 0.76 2.66 23.06
N LEU A 193 1.91 2.38 22.47
CA LEU A 193 3.11 1.90 23.12
C LEU A 193 4.09 3.06 23.26
N GLN A 194 4.48 3.39 24.49
CA GLN A 194 5.36 4.52 24.76
C GLN A 194 6.59 4.08 25.51
N GLY A 195 7.75 4.65 25.17
CA GLY A 195 9.02 4.42 25.84
C GLY A 195 9.46 2.95 25.89
N ALA A 196 9.06 2.13 24.93
CA ALA A 196 9.45 0.74 24.84
C ALA A 196 10.98 0.60 24.89
N GLY A 197 11.50 -0.32 25.71
CA GLY A 197 12.94 -0.46 25.95
C GLY A 197 13.50 0.48 27.02
N SER A 198 12.67 1.19 27.76
CA SER A 198 13.07 2.03 28.89
C SER A 198 12.30 1.65 30.17
N SER A 199 12.74 2.19 31.31
CA SER A 199 12.05 2.05 32.60
C SER A 199 10.66 2.74 32.65
N LYS A 200 10.34 3.55 31.63
CA LYS A 200 9.07 4.27 31.46
C LYS A 200 8.14 3.59 30.46
N ALA A 201 8.46 2.36 30.03
CA ALA A 201 7.67 1.62 29.08
C ALA A 201 6.21 1.49 29.54
N SER A 202 5.27 1.82 28.67
CA SER A 202 3.84 1.73 28.94
C SER A 202 3.07 1.31 27.69
N SER A 203 1.91 0.66 27.91
CA SER A 203 0.95 0.28 26.88
C SER A 203 -0.43 0.80 27.29
N VAL A 204 -1.02 1.65 26.46
CA VAL A 204 -2.33 2.25 26.71
C VAL A 204 -3.32 1.73 25.68
N ARG A 205 -4.36 1.04 26.16
CA ARG A 205 -5.46 0.58 25.33
C ARG A 205 -6.44 1.72 25.06
N LEU A 206 -6.83 1.90 23.78
CA LEU A 206 -7.84 2.89 23.36
C LEU A 206 -8.57 2.37 22.11
N THR A 207 -9.62 3.07 21.71
CA THR A 207 -10.25 2.85 20.42
C THR A 207 -9.55 3.68 19.33
N LEU A 208 -9.60 3.22 18.09
CA LEU A 208 -8.95 3.90 16.96
C LEU A 208 -9.43 5.36 16.83
N GLU A 209 -10.73 5.63 17.04
CA GLU A 209 -11.30 6.98 16.99
C GLU A 209 -10.78 7.93 18.09
N GLU A 210 -10.22 7.38 19.19
CA GLU A 210 -9.68 8.17 20.30
C GLU A 210 -8.20 8.53 20.10
N LEU A 211 -7.52 7.95 19.09
CA LEU A 211 -6.08 8.04 18.93
C LEU A 211 -5.60 9.51 18.93
N ASP A 212 -6.19 10.38 18.13
CA ASP A 212 -5.79 11.79 17.98
C ASP A 212 -6.40 12.74 19.04
N ARG A 213 -7.15 12.21 20.01
CA ARG A 213 -7.61 12.98 21.17
C ARG A 213 -6.52 13.11 22.25
N ARG A 214 -5.45 12.35 22.11
CA ARG A 214 -4.29 12.39 23.01
C ARG A 214 -3.32 13.49 22.59
N GLU A 215 -2.50 13.94 23.55
CA GLU A 215 -1.45 14.97 23.33
C GLU A 215 -0.05 14.49 23.73
N ASP A 216 0.05 13.28 24.31
CA ASP A 216 1.25 12.72 24.91
C ASP A 216 2.07 11.86 23.90
N PHE A 217 2.26 12.36 22.71
CA PHE A 217 3.10 11.73 21.68
C PHE A 217 4.55 12.20 21.79
N ASP A 218 5.49 11.28 21.60
CA ASP A 218 6.93 11.56 21.52
C ASP A 218 7.63 10.68 20.48
N LEU A 219 8.93 10.87 20.33
CA LEU A 219 9.76 10.12 19.37
C LEU A 219 9.84 8.59 19.67
N HIS A 220 9.41 8.16 20.85
CA HIS A 220 9.41 6.75 21.29
C HIS A 220 7.99 6.17 21.33
N THR A 221 7.06 6.80 20.63
CA THR A 221 5.67 6.36 20.56
C THR A 221 5.44 5.49 19.32
N SER A 222 4.85 4.32 19.52
CA SER A 222 4.42 3.38 18.48
C SER A 222 2.97 2.98 18.70
N LEU A 223 2.29 2.54 17.65
CA LEU A 223 0.93 2.03 17.71
C LEU A 223 0.90 0.55 17.31
N LEU A 224 0.35 -0.27 18.17
CA LEU A 224 0.01 -1.64 17.80
C LEU A 224 -1.46 -1.68 17.39
N VAL A 225 -1.70 -2.19 16.20
CA VAL A 225 -3.03 -2.40 15.62
C VAL A 225 -3.26 -3.92 15.54
N PRO A 226 -4.05 -4.50 16.46
CA PRO A 226 -4.38 -5.91 16.40
C PRO A 226 -5.14 -6.28 15.13
N ALA A 227 -5.00 -7.54 14.71
CA ALA A 227 -5.79 -8.12 13.64
C ALA A 227 -7.30 -8.02 13.92
N LEU A 228 -8.12 -7.92 12.87
CA LEU A 228 -9.57 -8.11 13.01
C LEU A 228 -9.86 -9.57 13.39
N GLU A 229 -10.85 -9.78 14.26
CA GLU A 229 -11.25 -11.12 14.72
C GLU A 229 -11.79 -12.00 13.59
N ASN A 230 -12.51 -11.38 12.65
CA ASN A 230 -13.03 -12.08 11.47
C ASN A 230 -12.03 -12.02 10.32
N PRO A 231 -11.69 -13.14 9.68
CA PRO A 231 -10.83 -13.14 8.52
C PRO A 231 -11.50 -12.36 7.38
N SER A 232 -10.87 -11.25 6.97
CA SER A 232 -11.37 -10.35 5.94
C SER A 232 -10.27 -9.90 4.95
N ALA A 233 -9.10 -10.53 5.04
CA ALA A 233 -8.02 -10.31 4.09
C ALA A 233 -8.34 -10.95 2.73
N PHE A 234 -8.00 -10.24 1.66
CA PHE A 234 -8.20 -10.74 0.30
C PHE A 234 -7.40 -12.01 0.02
N GLU A 235 -6.18 -12.11 0.53
CA GLU A 235 -5.32 -13.29 0.43
C GLU A 235 -5.92 -14.51 1.14
N ARG A 236 -6.58 -14.28 2.28
CA ARG A 236 -7.29 -15.33 3.00
C ARG A 236 -8.50 -15.83 2.21
N PHE A 237 -9.19 -14.93 1.53
CA PHE A 237 -10.30 -15.28 0.65
C PHE A 237 -9.82 -16.08 -0.56
N GLN A 238 -8.69 -15.71 -1.18
CA GLN A 238 -8.06 -16.51 -2.24
C GLN A 238 -7.68 -17.92 -1.75
N ASP A 239 -7.10 -18.04 -0.56
CA ASP A 239 -6.77 -19.33 0.06
C ASP A 239 -8.02 -20.21 0.24
N THR A 240 -9.12 -19.60 0.70
CA THR A 240 -10.42 -20.30 0.82
C THR A 240 -10.89 -20.87 -0.50
N VAL A 241 -10.85 -20.06 -1.58
CA VAL A 241 -11.27 -20.50 -2.92
C VAL A 241 -10.31 -21.58 -3.47
N ALA A 242 -9.01 -21.43 -3.27
CA ALA A 242 -8.03 -22.44 -3.65
C ALA A 242 -8.29 -23.76 -2.91
N HIS A 243 -8.63 -23.71 -1.61
CA HIS A 243 -8.96 -24.89 -0.83
C HIS A 243 -10.24 -25.60 -1.32
N LEU A 244 -11.29 -24.84 -1.72
CA LEU A 244 -12.48 -25.40 -2.33
C LEU A 244 -12.17 -26.21 -3.60
N ARG A 245 -11.17 -25.79 -4.37
CA ARG A 245 -10.74 -26.45 -5.60
C ARG A 245 -9.59 -27.46 -5.43
N ALA A 246 -9.02 -27.58 -4.24
CA ALA A 246 -7.99 -28.57 -3.91
C ALA A 246 -8.50 -30.03 -4.09
N PRO A 247 -7.62 -31.03 -4.24
CA PRO A 247 -8.02 -32.43 -4.41
C PRO A 247 -8.98 -32.95 -3.36
N GLU A 248 -8.86 -32.49 -2.12
CA GLU A 248 -9.73 -32.78 -0.97
C GLU A 248 -10.91 -31.81 -0.81
N GLY A 249 -10.98 -30.78 -1.66
CA GLY A 249 -11.99 -29.72 -1.62
C GLY A 249 -13.36 -30.16 -2.15
N CYS A 250 -14.19 -29.19 -2.50
CA CYS A 250 -15.56 -29.40 -2.94
C CYS A 250 -15.62 -30.00 -4.37
N PRO A 251 -16.26 -31.15 -4.58
CA PRO A 251 -16.37 -31.74 -5.93
C PRO A 251 -17.08 -30.86 -6.93
N TRP A 252 -18.04 -30.02 -6.48
CA TRP A 252 -18.77 -29.11 -7.34
C TRP A 252 -17.87 -27.96 -7.82
N ASP A 253 -17.13 -27.31 -6.92
CA ASP A 253 -16.20 -26.24 -7.26
C ASP A 253 -15.06 -26.73 -8.17
N ARG A 254 -14.56 -27.92 -7.93
CA ARG A 254 -13.52 -28.55 -8.76
C ARG A 254 -13.98 -28.85 -10.18
N ALA A 255 -15.27 -29.11 -10.37
CA ALA A 255 -15.86 -29.38 -11.69
C ALA A 255 -16.09 -28.08 -12.50
N GLN A 256 -16.01 -26.90 -11.89
CA GLN A 256 -16.22 -25.64 -12.58
C GLN A 256 -15.09 -25.34 -13.56
N THR A 257 -15.49 -24.73 -14.68
CA THR A 257 -14.62 -24.23 -15.75
C THR A 257 -14.94 -22.77 -16.03
N HIS A 258 -14.07 -22.07 -16.78
CA HIS A 258 -14.35 -20.72 -17.26
C HIS A 258 -15.72 -20.60 -17.94
N GLN A 259 -16.13 -21.62 -18.69
CA GLN A 259 -17.40 -21.63 -19.43
C GLN A 259 -18.60 -21.90 -18.51
N SER A 260 -18.48 -22.80 -17.54
CA SER A 260 -19.61 -23.11 -16.65
C SER A 260 -19.98 -21.94 -15.75
N LEU A 261 -19.01 -21.11 -15.36
CA LEU A 261 -19.21 -19.94 -14.50
C LEU A 261 -19.78 -18.72 -15.21
N ARG A 262 -19.94 -18.74 -16.55
CA ARG A 262 -20.46 -17.58 -17.30
C ARG A 262 -21.86 -17.15 -16.87
N SER A 263 -22.76 -18.12 -16.63
CA SER A 263 -24.13 -17.82 -16.19
C SER A 263 -24.14 -17.17 -14.81
N HIS A 264 -23.28 -17.65 -13.90
CA HIS A 264 -23.17 -17.08 -12.55
C HIS A 264 -22.64 -15.64 -12.57
N ILE A 265 -21.60 -15.33 -13.35
CA ILE A 265 -21.11 -13.95 -13.49
C ILE A 265 -22.23 -13.01 -13.98
N MET A 266 -23.09 -13.47 -14.90
CA MET A 266 -24.21 -12.66 -15.38
C MET A 266 -25.27 -12.48 -14.29
N GLU A 267 -25.62 -13.54 -13.57
CA GLU A 267 -26.60 -13.56 -12.50
C GLU A 267 -26.16 -12.57 -11.39
N GLU A 268 -24.97 -12.74 -10.81
CA GLU A 268 -24.43 -11.85 -9.79
C GLU A 268 -24.32 -10.39 -10.25
N SER A 269 -24.01 -10.18 -11.55
CA SER A 269 -23.98 -8.81 -12.11
C SER A 269 -25.37 -8.17 -12.13
N TYR A 270 -26.43 -8.91 -12.46
CA TYR A 270 -27.80 -8.40 -12.46
C TYR A 270 -28.34 -8.21 -11.05
N GLU A 271 -28.04 -9.09 -10.12
CA GLU A 271 -28.41 -8.95 -8.71
C GLU A 271 -27.72 -7.75 -8.07
N THR A 272 -26.44 -7.52 -8.40
CA THR A 272 -25.73 -6.28 -8.03
C THR A 272 -26.44 -5.03 -8.57
N LEU A 273 -26.86 -5.03 -9.87
CA LEU A 273 -27.61 -3.90 -10.46
C LEU A 273 -28.97 -3.70 -9.78
N GLN A 274 -29.68 -4.79 -9.50
CA GLN A 274 -30.97 -4.74 -8.80
C GLN A 274 -30.82 -4.12 -7.40
N ALA A 275 -29.80 -4.52 -6.65
CA ALA A 275 -29.52 -3.97 -5.31
C ALA A 275 -29.20 -2.46 -5.37
N ILE A 276 -28.51 -1.99 -6.42
CA ILE A 276 -28.26 -0.56 -6.68
C ILE A 276 -29.56 0.18 -6.98
N ASP A 277 -30.40 -0.36 -7.88
CA ASP A 277 -31.65 0.27 -8.28
C ASP A 277 -32.66 0.36 -7.12
N ASP A 278 -32.63 -0.62 -6.22
CA ASP A 278 -33.49 -0.67 -5.02
C ASP A 278 -32.93 0.16 -3.86
N ASP A 279 -31.73 0.75 -3.98
CA ASP A 279 -30.98 1.47 -2.90
C ASP A 279 -30.80 0.61 -1.65
N ASP A 280 -30.68 -0.73 -1.82
CA ASP A 280 -30.47 -1.71 -0.74
C ASP A 280 -28.98 -1.97 -0.52
N MET A 281 -28.38 -1.23 0.40
CA MET A 281 -26.96 -1.35 0.74
C MET A 281 -26.58 -2.71 1.38
N ALA A 282 -27.55 -3.42 1.97
CA ALA A 282 -27.29 -4.73 2.55
C ALA A 282 -27.21 -5.80 1.47
N ALA A 283 -28.18 -5.80 0.54
CA ALA A 283 -28.13 -6.64 -0.66
C ALA A 283 -26.89 -6.31 -1.51
N LEU A 284 -26.62 -5.03 -1.79
CA LEU A 284 -25.46 -4.62 -2.58
C LEU A 284 -24.14 -5.17 -2.00
N ARG A 285 -23.98 -5.20 -0.67
CA ARG A 285 -22.79 -5.79 -0.05
C ARG A 285 -22.69 -7.29 -0.26
N GLU A 286 -23.81 -8.00 -0.25
CA GLU A 286 -23.91 -9.44 -0.47
C GLU A 286 -23.53 -9.75 -1.93
N GLU A 287 -24.19 -9.12 -2.89
CA GLU A 287 -23.98 -9.35 -4.32
C GLU A 287 -22.57 -8.95 -4.82
N LEU A 288 -21.98 -7.89 -4.25
CA LEU A 288 -20.58 -7.57 -4.52
C LEU A 288 -19.63 -8.67 -3.99
N GLY A 289 -19.97 -9.35 -2.92
CA GLY A 289 -19.23 -10.50 -2.41
C GLY A 289 -19.30 -11.68 -3.37
N ASP A 290 -20.48 -11.98 -3.89
CA ASP A 290 -20.72 -13.08 -4.84
C ASP A 290 -20.06 -12.79 -6.20
N LEU A 291 -20.13 -11.55 -6.68
CA LEU A 291 -19.40 -11.13 -7.88
C LEU A 291 -17.87 -11.24 -7.69
N LEU A 292 -17.36 -10.87 -6.51
CA LEU A 292 -15.95 -11.03 -6.17
C LEU A 292 -15.55 -12.52 -6.16
N LEU A 293 -16.41 -13.40 -5.64
CA LEU A 293 -16.21 -14.85 -5.68
C LEU A 293 -16.04 -15.36 -7.12
N GLN A 294 -16.88 -14.88 -8.06
CA GLN A 294 -16.75 -15.26 -9.46
C GLN A 294 -15.38 -14.83 -10.04
N ILE A 295 -14.92 -13.63 -9.69
CA ILE A 295 -13.60 -13.15 -10.16
C ILE A 295 -12.47 -14.02 -9.60
N VAL A 296 -12.50 -14.34 -8.30
CA VAL A 296 -11.46 -15.16 -7.66
C VAL A 296 -11.49 -16.60 -8.17
N LEU A 297 -12.67 -17.20 -8.41
CA LEU A 297 -12.81 -18.52 -9.02
C LEU A 297 -12.21 -18.56 -10.44
N GLN A 298 -12.49 -17.56 -11.26
CA GLN A 298 -11.89 -17.45 -12.61
C GLN A 298 -10.36 -17.36 -12.55
N ALA A 299 -9.83 -16.54 -11.62
CA ALA A 299 -8.39 -16.41 -11.44
C ALA A 299 -7.75 -17.72 -10.94
N GLN A 300 -8.42 -18.45 -10.04
CA GLN A 300 -7.96 -19.72 -9.52
C GLN A 300 -7.91 -20.80 -10.63
N ILE A 301 -8.95 -20.88 -11.47
CA ILE A 301 -8.97 -21.80 -12.64
C ILE A 301 -7.82 -21.46 -13.60
N ALA A 302 -7.62 -20.20 -13.92
CA ALA A 302 -6.54 -19.75 -14.82
C ALA A 302 -5.15 -20.08 -14.24
N THR A 303 -4.99 -19.98 -12.91
CA THR A 303 -3.76 -20.38 -12.21
C THR A 303 -3.50 -21.87 -12.32
N GLU A 304 -4.53 -22.73 -12.13
CA GLU A 304 -4.44 -24.18 -12.28
C GLU A 304 -4.10 -24.60 -13.72
N GLU A 305 -4.59 -23.85 -14.70
CA GLU A 305 -4.31 -24.08 -16.12
C GLU A 305 -3.00 -23.45 -16.60
N GLY A 306 -2.34 -22.64 -15.77
CA GLY A 306 -1.04 -22.03 -16.06
C GLY A 306 -1.10 -20.81 -17.00
N TYR A 307 -2.22 -20.11 -17.09
CA TYR A 307 -2.39 -18.92 -17.95
C TYR A 307 -1.99 -17.64 -17.24
N PHE A 308 -2.60 -17.32 -16.10
CA PHE A 308 -2.36 -16.13 -15.28
C PHE A 308 -2.88 -16.36 -13.85
N ASN A 309 -2.55 -15.46 -12.95
CA ASN A 309 -2.96 -15.50 -11.55
C ASN A 309 -3.62 -14.19 -11.11
N MET A 310 -4.08 -14.10 -9.86
CA MET A 310 -4.70 -12.89 -9.32
C MET A 310 -3.76 -11.66 -9.32
N PRO A 311 -2.48 -11.76 -8.93
CA PRO A 311 -1.51 -10.67 -9.09
C PRO A 311 -1.44 -10.10 -10.52
N ASP A 312 -1.53 -10.93 -11.55
CA ASP A 312 -1.52 -10.46 -12.95
C ASP A 312 -2.75 -9.61 -13.28
N ILE A 313 -3.93 -10.02 -12.76
CA ILE A 313 -5.18 -9.26 -12.92
C ILE A 313 -5.07 -7.90 -12.23
N ILE A 314 -4.62 -7.89 -10.98
CA ILE A 314 -4.49 -6.67 -10.17
C ILE A 314 -3.45 -5.73 -10.79
N ALA A 315 -2.28 -6.24 -11.16
CA ALA A 315 -1.23 -5.45 -11.80
C ALA A 315 -1.72 -4.81 -13.09
N GLY A 316 -2.40 -5.57 -13.95
CA GLY A 316 -2.93 -5.08 -15.22
C GLY A 316 -3.96 -3.96 -15.06
N ILE A 317 -4.88 -4.08 -14.10
CA ILE A 317 -5.87 -3.01 -13.86
C ILE A 317 -5.25 -1.80 -13.18
N GLN A 318 -4.32 -1.99 -12.24
CA GLN A 318 -3.62 -0.91 -11.56
C GLN A 318 -2.78 -0.08 -12.54
N GLU A 319 -1.97 -0.71 -13.39
CA GLU A 319 -1.19 -0.03 -14.43
C GLU A 319 -2.09 0.78 -15.37
N LYS A 320 -3.21 0.20 -15.79
CA LYS A 320 -4.21 0.85 -16.63
C LYS A 320 -4.82 2.09 -15.96
N LEU A 321 -5.17 1.99 -14.66
CA LEU A 321 -5.73 3.11 -13.91
C LEU A 321 -4.73 4.25 -13.76
N ILE A 322 -3.49 3.95 -13.34
CA ILE A 322 -2.42 4.95 -13.18
C ILE A 322 -2.18 5.67 -14.51
N ARG A 323 -2.00 4.91 -15.59
CA ARG A 323 -1.74 5.48 -16.93
C ARG A 323 -2.87 6.36 -17.44
N ARG A 324 -4.14 6.01 -17.16
CA ARG A 324 -5.31 6.77 -17.62
C ARG A 324 -5.68 7.97 -16.75
N HIS A 325 -5.00 8.13 -15.61
CA HIS A 325 -5.23 9.26 -14.71
C HIS A 325 -3.93 10.07 -14.45
N PRO A 326 -3.27 10.59 -15.53
CA PRO A 326 -2.01 11.32 -15.39
C PRO A 326 -2.17 12.64 -14.63
N HIS A 327 -3.39 13.13 -14.47
CA HIS A 327 -3.74 14.29 -13.64
C HIS A 327 -3.81 13.98 -12.14
N VAL A 328 -3.79 12.68 -11.74
CA VAL A 328 -3.77 12.23 -10.34
C VAL A 328 -2.41 11.66 -9.96
N PHE A 329 -1.80 10.89 -10.88
CA PHE A 329 -0.57 10.14 -10.64
C PHE A 329 0.66 10.71 -11.36
N GLY A 330 0.51 11.80 -12.11
CA GLY A 330 1.57 12.48 -12.84
C GLY A 330 1.43 14.00 -12.70
N ASP A 331 2.05 14.75 -13.64
CA ASP A 331 2.16 16.21 -13.59
C ASP A 331 1.12 16.94 -14.48
N LEU A 332 0.13 16.21 -15.02
CA LEU A 332 -0.87 16.81 -15.92
C LEU A 332 -1.91 17.59 -15.11
N GLU A 333 -1.99 18.89 -15.32
CA GLU A 333 -3.05 19.72 -14.75
C GLU A 333 -4.31 19.64 -15.64
N VAL A 334 -5.49 19.56 -15.03
CA VAL A 334 -6.81 19.57 -15.70
C VAL A 334 -7.71 20.59 -14.99
N GLU A 335 -8.50 21.33 -15.77
CA GLU A 335 -9.34 22.41 -15.25
C GLU A 335 -10.77 21.93 -14.92
N ASP A 336 -11.28 20.92 -15.65
CA ASP A 336 -12.64 20.41 -15.51
C ASP A 336 -12.80 18.93 -15.87
N VAL A 337 -14.03 18.42 -15.67
CA VAL A 337 -14.39 17.01 -15.94
C VAL A 337 -14.35 16.71 -17.44
N ASP A 338 -14.71 17.66 -18.30
CA ASP A 338 -14.76 17.47 -19.75
C ASP A 338 -13.35 17.24 -20.30
N GLN A 339 -12.36 17.97 -19.79
CA GLN A 339 -10.97 17.77 -20.15
C GLN A 339 -10.44 16.41 -19.67
N VAL A 340 -10.86 15.92 -18.50
CA VAL A 340 -10.52 14.57 -18.02
C VAL A 340 -11.07 13.51 -18.97
N LEU A 341 -12.34 13.62 -19.36
CA LEU A 341 -12.99 12.70 -20.28
C LEU A 341 -12.33 12.69 -21.67
N HIS A 342 -12.00 13.86 -22.20
CA HIS A 342 -11.30 13.99 -23.49
C HIS A 342 -9.90 13.35 -23.45
N ASN A 343 -9.12 13.60 -22.42
CA ASN A 343 -7.80 12.99 -22.23
C ASN A 343 -7.90 11.46 -22.10
N TRP A 344 -8.90 10.97 -21.36
CA TRP A 344 -9.13 9.55 -21.17
C TRP A 344 -9.50 8.83 -22.48
N GLU A 345 -10.30 9.48 -23.33
CA GLU A 345 -10.64 8.95 -24.65
C GLU A 345 -9.43 8.92 -25.58
N SER A 346 -8.63 9.99 -25.62
CA SER A 346 -7.39 10.04 -26.38
C SER A 346 -6.41 8.96 -26.00
N LEU A 347 -6.23 8.71 -24.69
CA LEU A 347 -5.38 7.64 -24.18
C LEU A 347 -5.91 6.25 -24.56
N LYS A 348 -7.25 6.06 -24.52
CA LYS A 348 -7.91 4.82 -24.95
C LYS A 348 -7.74 4.55 -26.46
N GLU A 349 -7.73 5.60 -27.28
CA GLU A 349 -7.48 5.50 -28.73
C GLU A 349 -6.04 5.16 -29.04
N SER A 350 -5.07 5.78 -28.33
CA SER A 350 -3.65 5.45 -28.51
C SER A 350 -3.35 3.99 -28.13
N GLU A 351 -3.91 3.49 -27.02
CA GLU A 351 -3.79 2.09 -26.61
C GLU A 351 -4.35 1.11 -27.67
N ARG A 352 -5.42 1.50 -28.36
CA ARG A 352 -6.02 0.69 -29.44
C ARG A 352 -5.14 0.68 -30.68
N SER A 353 -4.50 1.79 -31.01
CA SER A 353 -3.61 1.90 -32.17
C SER A 353 -2.33 1.08 -31.99
N ASP A 354 -1.76 1.06 -30.79
CA ASP A 354 -0.55 0.29 -30.45
C ASP A 354 -0.78 -1.23 -30.48
N ALA A 355 -2.02 -1.69 -30.28
CA ALA A 355 -2.41 -3.09 -30.36
C ALA A 355 -2.48 -3.66 -31.80
N GLY A 356 -2.12 -2.89 -32.84
CA GLY A 356 -1.77 -3.38 -34.18
C GLY A 356 -2.92 -3.77 -35.11
N SER A 357 -4.19 -3.41 -34.80
CA SER A 357 -5.33 -3.59 -35.71
C SER A 357 -6.21 -2.36 -35.70
N PRO A 358 -6.46 -1.69 -36.84
CA PRO A 358 -7.50 -0.69 -36.92
C PRO A 358 -8.86 -1.40 -36.66
N LYS A 359 -9.38 -1.23 -35.47
CA LYS A 359 -10.72 -1.74 -35.11
C LYS A 359 -11.76 -0.76 -35.66
N GLY A 360 -12.80 -1.30 -36.29
CA GLY A 360 -13.97 -0.52 -36.69
C GLY A 360 -14.64 0.15 -35.45
N LEU A 361 -15.44 1.16 -35.69
CA LEU A 361 -16.14 1.93 -34.64
C LEU A 361 -16.90 1.03 -33.65
N LEU A 362 -17.47 -0.05 -34.13
CA LEU A 362 -18.30 -1.00 -33.36
C LEU A 362 -17.53 -2.21 -32.84
N ASP A 363 -16.24 -2.33 -33.19
CA ASP A 363 -15.42 -3.44 -32.68
C ASP A 363 -15.25 -3.36 -31.17
N GLY A 364 -15.45 -4.51 -30.52
CA GLY A 364 -15.35 -4.62 -29.06
C GLY A 364 -16.64 -4.28 -28.31
N VAL A 365 -17.78 -4.08 -28.99
CA VAL A 365 -19.11 -4.19 -28.38
C VAL A 365 -19.33 -5.67 -28.05
N PRO A 366 -19.54 -6.04 -26.78
CA PRO A 366 -19.71 -7.45 -26.44
C PRO A 366 -20.99 -8.02 -27.06
N ILE A 367 -20.86 -9.07 -27.85
CA ILE A 367 -21.99 -9.72 -28.55
C ILE A 367 -22.99 -10.43 -27.62
N TYR A 368 -22.62 -10.57 -26.34
CA TYR A 368 -23.42 -11.22 -25.30
C TYR A 368 -24.14 -10.23 -24.37
N LEU A 369 -23.99 -8.91 -24.61
CA LEU A 369 -24.87 -7.94 -23.95
C LEU A 369 -26.31 -8.20 -24.24
N PRO A 370 -27.24 -7.96 -23.31
CA PRO A 370 -28.67 -7.90 -23.63
C PRO A 370 -28.94 -6.95 -24.80
N ALA A 371 -29.89 -7.28 -25.65
CA ALA A 371 -30.09 -6.56 -26.90
C ALA A 371 -30.26 -5.03 -26.74
N LEU A 372 -30.95 -4.58 -25.67
CA LEU A 372 -31.12 -3.17 -25.38
C LEU A 372 -29.82 -2.51 -24.93
N ALA A 373 -29.05 -3.15 -24.03
CA ALA A 373 -27.75 -2.64 -23.59
C ALA A 373 -26.73 -2.62 -24.74
N GLN A 374 -26.80 -3.61 -25.64
CA GLN A 374 -25.96 -3.61 -26.84
C GLN A 374 -26.34 -2.48 -27.79
N ALA A 375 -27.66 -2.22 -27.97
CA ALA A 375 -28.14 -1.11 -28.78
C ALA A 375 -27.72 0.24 -28.23
N GLU A 376 -27.80 0.45 -26.92
CA GLU A 376 -27.32 1.66 -26.23
C GLU A 376 -25.83 1.87 -26.44
N GLU A 377 -25.01 0.85 -26.20
CA GLU A 377 -23.54 0.95 -26.39
C GLU A 377 -23.18 1.24 -27.87
N ILE A 378 -23.91 0.68 -28.82
CA ILE A 378 -23.72 0.97 -30.24
C ILE A 378 -24.13 2.42 -30.53
N GLN A 379 -25.27 2.87 -30.02
CA GLN A 379 -25.76 4.24 -30.19
C GLN A 379 -24.76 5.27 -29.64
N ASP A 380 -24.29 5.06 -28.43
CA ASP A 380 -23.29 5.93 -27.81
C ASP A 380 -22.01 6.08 -28.66
N ARG A 381 -21.59 5.01 -29.32
CA ARG A 381 -20.41 5.06 -30.18
C ARG A 381 -20.64 5.79 -31.47
N VAL A 382 -21.80 5.59 -32.11
CA VAL A 382 -22.10 6.24 -33.40
C VAL A 382 -22.46 7.70 -33.25
N VAL A 383 -23.08 8.11 -32.13
CA VAL A 383 -23.34 9.52 -31.79
C VAL A 383 -22.03 10.32 -31.75
N ARG A 384 -20.96 9.77 -31.22
CA ARG A 384 -19.65 10.43 -31.13
C ARG A 384 -19.04 10.79 -32.48
N VAL A 385 -19.39 10.08 -33.54
CA VAL A 385 -18.94 10.38 -34.90
C VAL A 385 -19.99 11.14 -35.71
N GLY A 386 -21.03 11.66 -35.04
CA GLY A 386 -22.05 12.50 -35.64
C GLY A 386 -23.16 11.72 -36.34
N PHE A 387 -23.28 10.42 -36.10
CA PHE A 387 -24.36 9.60 -36.60
C PHE A 387 -25.52 9.55 -35.59
N ASP A 388 -26.29 10.61 -35.59
CA ASP A 388 -27.49 10.77 -34.75
C ASP A 388 -28.52 11.65 -35.46
N TRP A 389 -29.77 11.58 -34.99
CA TRP A 389 -30.84 12.43 -35.48
C TRP A 389 -30.84 13.79 -34.77
N PRO A 390 -30.99 14.89 -35.52
CA PRO A 390 -30.99 16.22 -34.90
C PRO A 390 -32.26 16.49 -34.06
N ALA A 391 -33.28 15.68 -34.19
CA ALA A 391 -34.56 15.81 -33.45
C ALA A 391 -35.27 14.45 -33.30
N ILE A 392 -36.08 14.34 -32.25
CA ILE A 392 -36.86 13.12 -31.93
C ILE A 392 -37.80 12.66 -33.05
N ASP A 393 -38.25 13.60 -33.88
CA ASP A 393 -39.17 13.30 -34.98
C ASP A 393 -38.56 12.31 -35.99
N GLY A 394 -37.25 12.44 -36.29
CA GLY A 394 -36.55 11.50 -37.16
C GLY A 394 -36.43 10.11 -36.56
N VAL A 395 -36.30 9.99 -35.25
CA VAL A 395 -36.29 8.69 -34.55
C VAL A 395 -37.68 8.01 -34.66
N VAL A 396 -38.76 8.78 -34.47
CA VAL A 396 -40.13 8.30 -34.55
C VAL A 396 -40.46 7.84 -35.99
N GLU A 397 -40.05 8.62 -36.99
CA GLU A 397 -40.22 8.23 -38.40
C GLU A 397 -39.52 6.91 -38.73
N LYS A 398 -38.29 6.71 -38.24
CA LYS A 398 -37.52 5.48 -38.43
C LYS A 398 -38.18 4.28 -37.75
N ILE A 399 -38.73 4.46 -36.55
CA ILE A 399 -39.49 3.38 -35.88
C ILE A 399 -40.70 2.95 -36.73
N HIS A 400 -41.42 3.89 -37.33
CA HIS A 400 -42.55 3.55 -38.21
C HIS A 400 -42.12 2.82 -39.48
N GLU A 401 -40.99 3.22 -40.07
CA GLU A 401 -40.38 2.54 -41.21
C GLU A 401 -40.04 1.09 -40.88
N GLU A 402 -39.30 0.84 -39.77
CA GLU A 402 -38.94 -0.52 -39.34
C GLU A 402 -40.17 -1.40 -39.03
N LEU A 403 -41.22 -0.83 -38.42
CA LEU A 403 -42.46 -1.56 -38.19
C LEU A 403 -43.14 -1.94 -39.50
N GLN A 404 -43.11 -1.08 -40.52
CA GLN A 404 -43.66 -1.38 -41.83
C GLN A 404 -42.87 -2.48 -42.55
N GLU A 405 -41.53 -2.44 -42.51
CA GLU A 405 -40.67 -3.47 -43.09
C GLU A 405 -40.92 -4.85 -42.45
N ILE A 406 -41.13 -4.91 -41.12
CA ILE A 406 -41.47 -6.15 -40.42
C ILE A 406 -42.83 -6.68 -40.94
N SER A 407 -43.82 -5.80 -41.14
CA SER A 407 -45.14 -6.17 -41.64
C SER A 407 -45.05 -6.71 -43.08
N ASP A 408 -44.31 -6.01 -43.94
CA ASP A 408 -44.12 -6.39 -45.33
C ASP A 408 -43.38 -7.74 -45.48
N ALA A 409 -42.37 -7.99 -44.62
CA ALA A 409 -41.64 -9.26 -44.58
C ALA A 409 -42.51 -10.46 -44.11
N GLN A 410 -43.58 -10.22 -43.35
CA GLN A 410 -44.53 -11.28 -42.96
C GLN A 410 -45.47 -11.65 -44.12
N ASP A 411 -45.79 -10.70 -45.02
CA ASP A 411 -46.67 -10.93 -46.16
C ASP A 411 -45.95 -11.64 -47.33
N GLU A 412 -44.59 -11.73 -47.31
CA GLU A 412 -43.80 -12.44 -48.31
C GLU A 412 -43.49 -13.91 -47.94
N GLN A 413 -43.89 -14.40 -46.77
CA GLN A 413 -43.77 -15.81 -46.31
C GLN A 413 -45.13 -16.54 -46.46
#